data_9e6c6c8ebe383c491daf22f249243760
#
_entry.id   9e6c6c8ebe383c491daf22f249243760
#
_cell.length_a   1.000
_cell.length_b   1.000
_cell.length_c   1.000
_cell.angle_alpha   90.00
_cell.angle_beta   90.00
_cell.angle_gamma   90.00
#
_symmetry.space_group_name_H-M   'P 1'
#
loop_
_entity.id
_entity.type
_entity.pdbx_description
1 polymer ?
#
loop_
_entity_poly.entity_id
_entity_poly.type
_entity_poly.pdbx_seq_one_letter_code
_entity_poly.pdbx_strand_id
1 'polypeptide(L)'
;MSERRRGAVLEQALLDASWQELTEGGYAHFTMDGVAARAGTSRPVLYRRWSDRLELLRATIVHVLERNRVQAPKDTGSLRGDLLALMQEISRTRVEFVTVMGIHLAGYFEETGTRPADLRDVIRYGRPHALDVVYERAAARGEIDLSRLSPRIRGLPFALLQLELLTTLKPLPTAAIEEIVDTIVLPLFHSAAAG
;
A
#
# COMPACT_ATOMS: atom_id res chain seq x y z
N MET A 1 15.83 -29.18 6.03
CA MET A 1 14.94 -28.04 6.38
C MET A 1 15.65 -26.76 6.84
N SER A 2 16.92 -26.83 7.25
CA SER A 2 17.71 -25.68 7.80
C SER A 2 18.18 -24.64 6.76
N GLU A 3 18.57 -25.04 5.54
CA GLU A 3 19.21 -24.17 4.53
C GLU A 3 18.22 -23.26 3.81
N ARG A 4 17.05 -23.79 3.47
CA ARG A 4 15.94 -23.04 2.84
C ARG A 4 15.37 -21.96 3.75
N ARG A 5 15.34 -22.20 5.07
CA ARG A 5 14.90 -21.22 6.08
C ARG A 5 15.92 -20.10 6.25
N ARG A 6 17.23 -20.39 6.21
CA ARG A 6 18.31 -19.38 6.24
C ARG A 6 18.29 -18.50 4.99
N GLY A 7 18.01 -19.09 3.83
CA GLY A 7 17.89 -18.36 2.57
C GLY A 7 16.75 -17.34 2.59
N ALA A 8 15.57 -17.71 3.10
CA ALA A 8 14.42 -16.82 3.21
C ALA A 8 14.63 -15.68 4.23
N VAL A 9 15.24 -15.99 5.38
CA VAL A 9 15.55 -14.97 6.40
C VAL A 9 16.57 -13.95 5.85
N LEU A 10 17.60 -14.43 5.13
CA LEU A 10 18.56 -13.53 4.49
C LEU A 10 17.89 -12.66 3.43
N GLU A 11 17.02 -13.22 2.61
CA GLU A 11 16.30 -12.47 1.57
C GLU A 11 15.44 -11.36 2.18
N GLN A 12 14.69 -11.66 3.24
CA GLN A 12 13.93 -10.66 3.97
C GLN A 12 14.81 -9.54 4.52
N ALA A 13 15.96 -9.89 5.13
CA ALA A 13 16.91 -8.90 5.66
C ALA A 13 17.49 -8.00 4.55
N LEU A 14 17.75 -8.56 3.35
CA LEU A 14 18.21 -7.80 2.19
C LEU A 14 17.15 -6.84 1.68
N LEU A 15 15.89 -7.28 1.62
CA LEU A 15 14.77 -6.45 1.19
C LEU A 15 14.43 -5.36 2.22
N ASP A 16 14.58 -5.64 3.52
CA ASP A 16 14.44 -4.63 4.57
C ASP A 16 15.53 -3.55 4.49
N ALA A 17 16.80 -3.96 4.27
CA ALA A 17 17.90 -3.02 4.06
C ALA A 17 17.70 -2.18 2.77
N SER A 18 17.17 -2.82 1.74
CA SER A 18 16.80 -2.17 0.48
C SER A 18 15.73 -1.10 0.67
N TRP A 19 14.70 -1.41 1.47
CA TRP A 19 13.66 -0.43 1.81
C TRP A 19 14.21 0.77 2.58
N GLN A 20 15.08 0.53 3.57
CA GLN A 20 15.72 1.62 4.32
C GLN A 20 16.58 2.52 3.42
N GLU A 21 17.34 1.93 2.49
CA GLU A 21 18.14 2.69 1.51
C GLU A 21 17.25 3.59 0.65
N LEU A 22 16.11 3.06 0.20
CA LEU A 22 15.13 3.81 -0.60
C LEU A 22 14.46 4.92 0.22
N THR A 23 14.10 4.65 1.46
CA THR A 23 13.41 5.61 2.33
C THR A 23 14.30 6.79 2.70
N GLU A 24 15.58 6.55 2.95
CA GLU A 24 16.54 7.59 3.36
C GLU A 24 17.12 8.36 2.17
N GLY A 25 17.47 7.66 1.09
CA GLY A 25 18.19 8.24 -0.04
C GLY A 25 17.34 8.52 -1.28
N GLY A 26 16.12 7.99 -1.34
CA GLY A 26 15.30 8.02 -2.54
C GLY A 26 15.89 7.18 -3.69
N TYR A 27 15.19 7.16 -4.82
CA TYR A 27 15.61 6.36 -5.98
C TYR A 27 16.97 6.79 -6.56
N ALA A 28 17.30 8.08 -6.51
CA ALA A 28 18.57 8.59 -7.04
C ALA A 28 19.80 7.98 -6.36
N HIS A 29 19.71 7.68 -5.06
CA HIS A 29 20.79 7.07 -4.28
C HIS A 29 20.64 5.55 -4.09
N PHE A 30 19.53 4.98 -4.55
CA PHE A 30 19.26 3.56 -4.45
C PHE A 30 20.18 2.77 -5.38
N THR A 31 21.21 2.11 -4.82
CA THR A 31 22.21 1.35 -5.57
C THR A 31 22.42 -0.03 -4.97
N MET A 32 22.90 -0.98 -5.82
CA MET A 32 23.28 -2.32 -5.35
C MET A 32 24.40 -2.26 -4.30
N ASP A 33 25.31 -1.27 -4.40
CA ASP A 33 26.38 -1.05 -3.43
C ASP A 33 25.85 -0.55 -2.08
N GLY A 34 24.98 0.46 -2.10
CA GLY A 34 24.38 1.03 -0.91
C GLY A 34 23.60 -0.04 -0.13
N VAL A 35 22.78 -0.81 -0.85
CA VAL A 35 22.02 -1.92 -0.23
C VAL A 35 22.95 -2.99 0.33
N ALA A 36 24.01 -3.39 -0.39
CA ALA A 36 24.96 -4.40 0.11
C ALA A 36 25.68 -3.92 1.37
N ALA A 37 26.14 -2.67 1.39
CA ALA A 37 26.79 -2.06 2.54
C ALA A 37 25.85 -2.00 3.76
N ARG A 38 24.62 -1.53 3.56
CA ARG A 38 23.59 -1.45 4.62
C ARG A 38 23.23 -2.82 5.19
N ALA A 39 23.11 -3.83 4.33
CA ALA A 39 22.82 -5.21 4.73
C ALA A 39 24.02 -5.96 5.32
N GLY A 40 25.19 -5.34 5.40
CA GLY A 40 26.42 -6.00 5.87
C GLY A 40 26.86 -7.18 5.02
N THR A 41 26.64 -7.13 3.69
CA THR A 41 26.93 -8.21 2.76
C THR A 41 27.72 -7.73 1.53
N SER A 42 27.94 -8.60 0.56
CA SER A 42 28.65 -8.28 -0.67
C SER A 42 27.73 -8.20 -1.87
N ARG A 43 28.08 -7.39 -2.89
CA ARG A 43 27.35 -7.28 -4.17
C ARG A 43 26.99 -8.64 -4.81
N PRO A 44 27.91 -9.63 -4.90
CA PRO A 44 27.59 -10.93 -5.47
C PRO A 44 26.41 -11.65 -4.77
N VAL A 45 26.17 -11.37 -3.49
CA VAL A 45 25.03 -11.94 -2.76
C VAL A 45 23.71 -11.39 -3.27
N LEU A 46 23.68 -10.10 -3.60
CA LEU A 46 22.50 -9.46 -4.22
C LEU A 46 22.31 -9.93 -5.66
N TYR A 47 23.37 -9.90 -6.47
CA TYR A 47 23.29 -10.29 -7.90
C TYR A 47 22.92 -11.75 -8.13
N ARG A 48 23.10 -12.63 -7.15
CA ARG A 48 22.58 -14.01 -7.24
C ARG A 48 21.04 -14.09 -7.14
N ARG A 49 20.37 -13.04 -6.67
CA ARG A 49 18.93 -13.00 -6.46
C ARG A 49 18.21 -12.04 -7.40
N TRP A 50 18.83 -10.91 -7.64
CA TRP A 50 18.28 -9.84 -8.47
C TRP A 50 19.32 -9.40 -9.49
N SER A 51 18.95 -9.45 -10.77
CA SER A 51 19.86 -9.17 -11.90
C SER A 51 20.35 -7.72 -11.91
N ASP A 52 19.53 -6.81 -11.41
CA ASP A 52 19.81 -5.38 -11.40
C ASP A 52 19.03 -4.66 -10.27
N ARG A 53 19.27 -3.33 -10.18
CA ARG A 53 18.64 -2.50 -9.16
C ARG A 53 17.11 -2.39 -9.35
N LEU A 54 16.60 -2.50 -10.57
CA LEU A 54 15.17 -2.38 -10.85
C LEU A 54 14.42 -3.62 -10.37
N GLU A 55 15.00 -4.79 -10.59
CA GLU A 55 14.45 -6.04 -10.08
C GLU A 55 14.46 -6.06 -8.55
N LEU A 56 15.56 -5.63 -7.91
CA LEU A 56 15.65 -5.48 -6.47
C LEU A 56 14.61 -4.50 -5.93
N LEU A 57 14.43 -3.34 -6.57
CA LEU A 57 13.43 -2.35 -6.18
C LEU A 57 12.01 -2.91 -6.23
N ARG A 58 11.65 -3.60 -7.31
CA ARG A 58 10.33 -4.24 -7.46
C ARG A 58 10.09 -5.27 -6.35
N ALA A 59 11.07 -6.14 -6.11
CA ALA A 59 11.00 -7.12 -5.03
C ALA A 59 10.85 -6.44 -3.65
N THR A 60 11.55 -5.34 -3.42
CA THR A 60 11.48 -4.53 -2.19
C THR A 60 10.08 -3.96 -1.98
N ILE A 61 9.48 -3.35 -3.01
CA ILE A 61 8.13 -2.81 -2.96
C ILE A 61 7.12 -3.91 -2.62
N VAL A 62 7.19 -5.05 -3.31
CA VAL A 62 6.30 -6.20 -3.07
C VAL A 62 6.45 -6.69 -1.63
N HIS A 63 7.69 -6.86 -1.15
CA HIS A 63 7.99 -7.30 0.22
C HIS A 63 7.38 -6.38 1.28
N VAL A 64 7.56 -5.07 1.13
CA VAL A 64 7.03 -4.08 2.08
C VAL A 64 5.50 -4.08 2.08
N LEU A 65 4.88 -4.23 0.91
CA LEU A 65 3.43 -4.31 0.79
C LEU A 65 2.86 -5.57 1.46
N GLU A 66 3.55 -6.70 1.29
CA GLU A 66 3.14 -7.96 1.93
C GLU A 66 3.32 -7.91 3.45
N ARG A 67 4.46 -7.40 3.91
CA ARG A 67 4.75 -7.23 5.34
C ARG A 67 3.76 -6.30 6.03
N ASN A 68 3.42 -5.19 5.37
CA ASN A 68 2.51 -4.17 5.89
C ASN A 68 1.09 -4.33 5.37
N ARG A 69 0.68 -5.54 5.00
CA ARG A 69 -0.65 -5.79 4.47
C ARG A 69 -1.71 -5.42 5.50
N VAL A 70 -2.52 -4.42 5.18
CA VAL A 70 -3.70 -4.08 5.97
C VAL A 70 -4.78 -5.12 5.68
N GLN A 71 -5.23 -5.78 6.73
CA GLN A 71 -6.34 -6.71 6.66
C GLN A 71 -7.66 -5.97 6.88
N ALA A 72 -8.77 -6.57 6.41
CA ALA A 72 -10.07 -6.04 6.75
C ALA A 72 -10.23 -6.02 8.28
N PRO A 73 -10.78 -4.95 8.86
CA PRO A 73 -11.04 -4.86 10.29
C PRO A 73 -12.03 -5.96 10.73
N LYS A 74 -12.12 -6.18 12.02
CA LYS A 74 -13.22 -6.97 12.57
C LYS A 74 -14.54 -6.30 12.17
N ASP A 75 -15.54 -7.13 11.87
CA ASP A 75 -16.87 -6.62 11.55
C ASP A 75 -17.42 -5.82 12.72
N THR A 76 -17.69 -4.54 12.48
CA THR A 76 -18.23 -3.60 13.48
C THR A 76 -19.75 -3.57 13.47
N GLY A 77 -20.39 -4.28 12.55
CA GLY A 77 -21.84 -4.28 12.36
C GLY A 77 -22.37 -3.15 11.47
N SER A 78 -21.50 -2.29 10.92
CA SER A 78 -21.91 -1.23 9.99
C SER A 78 -20.82 -0.87 8.99
N LEU A 79 -21.24 -0.42 7.79
CA LEU A 79 -20.33 0.12 6.77
C LEU A 79 -19.49 1.28 7.32
N ARG A 80 -20.13 2.19 8.05
CA ARG A 80 -19.46 3.33 8.68
C ARG A 80 -18.33 2.86 9.60
N GLY A 81 -18.65 1.97 10.54
CA GLY A 81 -17.67 1.48 11.50
C GLY A 81 -16.52 0.74 10.86
N ASP A 82 -16.81 -0.12 9.87
CA ASP A 82 -15.80 -0.87 9.13
C ASP A 82 -14.87 0.05 8.32
N LEU A 83 -15.42 1.09 7.66
CA LEU A 83 -14.63 2.10 6.93
C LEU A 83 -13.74 2.91 7.87
N LEU A 84 -14.27 3.41 8.98
CA LEU A 84 -13.49 4.15 9.96
C LEU A 84 -12.32 3.34 10.50
N ALA A 85 -12.57 2.09 10.92
CA ALA A 85 -11.53 1.22 11.44
C ALA A 85 -10.45 0.92 10.39
N LEU A 86 -10.85 0.65 9.14
CA LEU A 86 -9.92 0.39 8.04
C LEU A 86 -9.09 1.62 7.69
N MET A 87 -9.71 2.78 7.54
CA MET A 87 -9.03 4.02 7.17
C MET A 87 -8.07 4.50 8.27
N GLN A 88 -8.43 4.35 9.54
CA GLN A 88 -7.54 4.64 10.67
C GLN A 88 -6.30 3.75 10.65
N GLU A 89 -6.47 2.45 10.42
CA GLU A 89 -5.34 1.51 10.35
C GLU A 89 -4.43 1.81 9.14
N ILE A 90 -4.99 2.10 7.96
CA ILE A 90 -4.23 2.52 6.78
C ILE A 90 -3.50 3.83 7.06
N SER A 91 -4.18 4.81 7.64
CA SER A 91 -3.59 6.11 7.98
C SER A 91 -2.38 5.96 8.89
N ARG A 92 -2.49 5.12 9.92
CA ARG A 92 -1.42 4.90 10.89
C ARG A 92 -0.21 4.15 10.30
N THR A 93 -0.45 3.19 9.39
CA THR A 93 0.58 2.23 8.95
C THR A 93 1.17 2.54 7.59
N ARG A 94 0.58 3.46 6.79
CA ARG A 94 0.94 3.64 5.38
C ARG A 94 1.60 4.96 5.04
N VAL A 95 1.84 5.86 6.00
CA VAL A 95 2.47 7.17 5.74
C VAL A 95 3.81 7.01 5.03
N GLU A 96 4.72 6.21 5.59
CA GLU A 96 6.04 5.97 5.01
C GLU A 96 5.95 5.40 3.60
N PHE A 97 5.12 4.37 3.41
CA PHE A 97 4.93 3.75 2.09
C PHE A 97 4.39 4.75 1.05
N VAL A 98 3.38 5.53 1.41
CA VAL A 98 2.78 6.54 0.52
C VAL A 98 3.81 7.63 0.19
N THR A 99 4.62 8.05 1.15
CA THR A 99 5.71 9.02 0.96
C THR A 99 6.74 8.50 -0.03
N VAL A 100 7.23 7.28 0.17
CA VAL A 100 8.22 6.66 -0.73
C VAL A 100 7.65 6.55 -2.14
N MET A 101 6.43 6.02 -2.29
CA MET A 101 5.80 5.84 -3.59
C MET A 101 5.50 7.15 -4.31
N GLY A 102 5.13 8.21 -3.58
CA GLY A 102 4.76 9.50 -4.16
C GLY A 102 5.94 10.43 -4.42
N ILE A 103 6.97 10.37 -3.59
CA ILE A 103 8.05 11.35 -3.62
C ILE A 103 9.37 10.72 -4.07
N HIS A 104 9.74 9.57 -3.51
CA HIS A 104 11.07 8.99 -3.71
C HIS A 104 11.20 8.19 -5.00
N LEU A 105 10.10 7.80 -5.66
CA LEU A 105 10.11 7.02 -6.89
C LEU A 105 9.98 7.83 -8.18
N ALA A 106 9.99 9.17 -8.14
CA ALA A 106 9.86 9.99 -9.34
C ALA A 106 10.89 9.60 -10.42
N GLY A 107 12.17 9.52 -10.07
CA GLY A 107 13.22 9.11 -10.99
C GLY A 107 13.09 7.67 -11.51
N TYR A 108 12.48 6.76 -10.75
CA TYR A 108 12.17 5.41 -11.23
C TYR A 108 11.14 5.45 -12.35
N PHE A 109 10.09 6.26 -12.20
CA PHE A 109 9.07 6.39 -13.24
C PHE A 109 9.60 7.05 -14.51
N GLU A 110 10.49 8.04 -14.36
CA GLU A 110 11.18 8.67 -15.48
C GLU A 110 12.10 7.69 -16.24
N GLU A 111 12.92 6.92 -15.50
CA GLU A 111 13.87 5.97 -16.09
C GLU A 111 13.18 4.80 -16.79
N THR A 112 12.12 4.27 -16.21
CA THR A 112 11.46 3.06 -16.71
C THR A 112 10.28 3.33 -17.64
N GLY A 113 9.79 4.57 -17.71
CA GLY A 113 8.57 4.92 -18.41
C GLY A 113 7.31 4.29 -17.78
N THR A 114 7.43 3.65 -16.61
CA THR A 114 6.28 3.08 -15.87
C THR A 114 5.51 4.19 -15.17
N ARG A 115 4.25 3.93 -14.84
CA ARG A 115 3.40 4.87 -14.10
C ARG A 115 3.10 4.31 -12.69
N PRO A 116 2.78 5.17 -11.72
CA PRO A 116 2.33 4.71 -10.40
C PRO A 116 1.15 3.72 -10.46
N ALA A 117 0.30 3.85 -11.49
CA ALA A 117 -0.81 2.92 -11.74
C ALA A 117 -0.34 1.52 -12.07
N ASP A 118 0.74 1.38 -12.86
CA ASP A 118 1.29 0.08 -13.28
C ASP A 118 1.83 -0.70 -12.07
N LEU A 119 2.50 -0.02 -11.13
CA LEU A 119 2.92 -0.62 -9.86
C LEU A 119 1.72 -1.05 -8.99
N ARG A 120 0.65 -0.26 -8.99
CA ARG A 120 -0.58 -0.58 -8.26
C ARG A 120 -1.22 -1.88 -8.77
N ASP A 121 -1.20 -2.09 -10.07
CA ASP A 121 -1.76 -3.30 -10.69
C ASP A 121 -0.94 -4.55 -10.35
N VAL A 122 0.39 -4.44 -10.32
CA VAL A 122 1.27 -5.53 -9.82
C VAL A 122 0.94 -5.90 -8.37
N ILE A 123 0.65 -4.90 -7.54
CA ILE A 123 0.31 -5.05 -6.12
C ILE A 123 -1.06 -5.72 -5.93
N ARG A 124 -2.03 -5.42 -6.82
CA ARG A 124 -3.41 -5.92 -6.74
C ARG A 124 -3.57 -7.35 -7.23
N TYR A 125 -2.61 -7.89 -7.94
CA TYR A 125 -2.76 -9.16 -8.63
C TYR A 125 -3.18 -10.30 -7.69
N GLY A 126 -4.43 -10.79 -7.87
CA GLY A 126 -4.92 -12.06 -7.34
C GLY A 126 -5.38 -12.09 -5.88
N ARG A 127 -5.59 -10.93 -5.19
CA ARG A 127 -5.98 -10.96 -3.77
C ARG A 127 -7.11 -9.96 -3.46
N PRO A 128 -8.12 -10.35 -2.65
CA PRO A 128 -9.16 -9.42 -2.21
C PRO A 128 -8.53 -8.26 -1.42
N HIS A 129 -8.96 -7.05 -1.75
CA HIS A 129 -8.57 -5.85 -1.02
C HIS A 129 -9.37 -5.75 0.28
N ALA A 130 -8.79 -5.19 1.34
CA ALA A 130 -9.51 -5.02 2.62
C ALA A 130 -10.83 -4.23 2.46
N LEU A 131 -10.88 -3.27 1.53
CA LEU A 131 -12.11 -2.55 1.17
C LEU A 131 -13.16 -3.48 0.54
N ASP A 132 -12.76 -4.44 -0.30
CA ASP A 132 -13.72 -5.35 -0.93
C ASP A 132 -14.45 -6.17 0.14
N VAL A 133 -13.71 -6.65 1.15
CA VAL A 133 -14.29 -7.38 2.29
C VAL A 133 -15.27 -6.51 3.09
N VAL A 134 -14.92 -5.24 3.33
CA VAL A 134 -15.81 -4.27 4.01
C VAL A 134 -17.09 -4.08 3.20
N TYR A 135 -16.98 -3.91 1.90
CA TYR A 135 -18.13 -3.72 1.03
C TYR A 135 -19.01 -4.96 0.90
N GLU A 136 -18.40 -6.14 0.80
CA GLU A 136 -19.13 -7.42 0.77
C GLU A 136 -19.97 -7.62 2.04
N ARG A 137 -19.40 -7.30 3.22
CA ARG A 137 -20.11 -7.34 4.50
C ARG A 137 -21.28 -6.35 4.53
N ALA A 138 -21.06 -5.10 4.11
CA ALA A 138 -22.08 -4.09 4.05
C ALA A 138 -23.21 -4.46 3.08
N ALA A 139 -22.89 -5.05 1.93
CA ALA A 139 -23.88 -5.56 0.99
C ALA A 139 -24.68 -6.74 1.57
N ALA A 140 -24.01 -7.65 2.27
CA ALA A 140 -24.69 -8.77 2.95
C ALA A 140 -25.66 -8.31 4.05
N ARG A 141 -25.37 -7.16 4.68
CA ARG A 141 -26.27 -6.50 5.67
C ARG A 141 -27.36 -5.64 5.00
N GLY A 142 -27.32 -5.48 3.67
CA GLY A 142 -28.31 -4.65 2.94
C GLY A 142 -28.06 -3.14 3.05
N GLU A 143 -26.89 -2.71 3.52
CA GLU A 143 -26.56 -1.28 3.66
C GLU A 143 -26.22 -0.62 2.31
N ILE A 144 -25.69 -1.39 1.35
CA ILE A 144 -25.30 -0.91 0.02
C ILE A 144 -25.61 -1.95 -1.06
N ASP A 145 -25.80 -1.48 -2.29
CA ASP A 145 -25.86 -2.31 -3.49
C ASP A 145 -24.58 -2.12 -4.31
N LEU A 146 -23.71 -3.13 -4.28
CA LEU A 146 -22.43 -3.09 -5.00
C LEU A 146 -22.59 -2.98 -6.52
N SER A 147 -23.68 -3.48 -7.08
CA SER A 147 -23.91 -3.42 -8.53
C SER A 147 -24.13 -1.99 -9.04
N ARG A 148 -24.56 -1.10 -8.17
CA ARG A 148 -24.84 0.31 -8.44
C ARG A 148 -23.65 1.23 -8.17
N LEU A 149 -22.63 0.76 -7.43
CA LEU A 149 -21.44 1.54 -7.12
C LEU A 149 -20.42 1.43 -8.24
N SER A 150 -20.15 2.52 -8.92
CA SER A 150 -19.07 2.56 -9.91
C SER A 150 -17.69 2.26 -9.26
N PRO A 151 -16.71 1.75 -10.03
CA PRO A 151 -15.35 1.55 -9.51
C PRO A 151 -14.72 2.82 -8.93
N ARG A 152 -15.10 4.01 -9.45
CA ARG A 152 -14.62 5.31 -8.93
C ARG A 152 -15.18 5.60 -7.54
N ILE A 153 -16.49 5.40 -7.34
CA ILE A 153 -17.12 5.59 -6.03
C ILE A 153 -16.54 4.62 -5.01
N ARG A 154 -16.38 3.34 -5.37
CA ARG A 154 -15.76 2.34 -4.50
C ARG A 154 -14.31 2.67 -4.12
N GLY A 155 -13.56 3.27 -5.03
CA GLY A 155 -12.17 3.67 -4.77
C GLY A 155 -11.99 4.98 -4.01
N LEU A 156 -13.05 5.78 -3.85
CA LEU A 156 -12.99 7.14 -3.33
C LEU A 156 -12.45 7.24 -1.89
N PRO A 157 -12.87 6.40 -0.93
CA PRO A 157 -12.34 6.47 0.44
C PRO A 157 -10.82 6.35 0.49
N PHE A 158 -10.27 5.40 -0.27
CA PHE A 158 -8.82 5.21 -0.34
C PHE A 158 -8.12 6.35 -1.08
N ALA A 159 -8.71 6.87 -2.16
CA ALA A 159 -8.13 7.96 -2.93
C ALA A 159 -8.02 9.26 -2.10
N LEU A 160 -9.06 9.60 -1.35
CA LEU A 160 -9.05 10.76 -0.45
C LEU A 160 -8.04 10.60 0.67
N LEU A 161 -8.03 9.43 1.33
CA LEU A 161 -7.04 9.14 2.37
C LEU A 161 -5.61 9.23 1.85
N GLN A 162 -5.34 8.68 0.66
CA GLN A 162 -4.03 8.73 0.04
C GLN A 162 -3.60 10.17 -0.29
N LEU A 163 -4.52 10.99 -0.80
CA LEU A 163 -4.25 12.40 -1.08
C LEU A 163 -3.85 13.15 0.19
N GLU A 164 -4.60 12.97 1.27
CA GLU A 164 -4.32 13.59 2.56
C GLU A 164 -2.97 13.13 3.13
N LEU A 165 -2.66 11.82 3.07
CA LEU A 165 -1.38 11.29 3.53
C LEU A 165 -0.20 11.88 2.72
N LEU A 166 -0.34 12.03 1.40
CA LEU A 166 0.68 12.65 0.54
C LEU A 166 0.87 14.14 0.82
N THR A 167 -0.22 14.84 1.15
CA THR A 167 -0.19 16.28 1.37
C THR A 167 0.36 16.64 2.75
N THR A 168 0.01 15.86 3.76
CA THR A 168 0.39 16.13 5.15
C THR A 168 1.65 15.40 5.60
N LEU A 169 1.98 14.28 4.96
CA LEU A 169 3.05 13.34 5.34
C LEU A 169 2.93 12.86 6.80
N LYS A 170 1.72 12.80 7.31
CA LYS A 170 1.40 12.42 8.68
C LYS A 170 0.12 11.56 8.73
N PRO A 171 -0.07 10.73 9.76
CA PRO A 171 -1.35 10.08 9.99
C PRO A 171 -2.48 11.12 10.12
N LEU A 172 -3.63 10.84 9.51
CA LEU A 172 -4.79 11.71 9.63
C LEU A 172 -5.39 11.63 11.03
N PRO A 173 -5.84 12.77 11.59
CA PRO A 173 -6.67 12.79 12.78
C PRO A 173 -7.98 12.00 12.56
N THR A 174 -8.50 11.38 13.60
CA THR A 174 -9.77 10.65 13.55
C THR A 174 -10.91 11.52 12.97
N ALA A 175 -10.99 12.78 13.40
CA ALA A 175 -12.02 13.71 12.92
C ALA A 175 -11.97 13.93 11.39
N ALA A 176 -10.79 14.00 10.79
CA ALA A 176 -10.67 14.13 9.32
C ALA A 176 -11.12 12.84 8.60
N ILE A 177 -10.86 11.68 9.16
CA ILE A 177 -11.34 10.41 8.62
C ILE A 177 -12.87 10.31 8.75
N GLU A 178 -13.42 10.72 9.88
CA GLU A 178 -14.87 10.80 10.11
C GLU A 178 -15.53 11.76 9.11
N GLU A 179 -14.96 12.93 8.88
CA GLU A 179 -15.46 13.88 7.89
C GLU A 179 -15.50 13.26 6.50
N ILE A 180 -14.42 12.61 6.04
CA ILE A 180 -14.39 11.91 4.74
C ILE A 180 -15.51 10.86 4.65
N VAL A 181 -15.64 10.04 5.69
CA VAL A 181 -16.63 8.95 5.68
C VAL A 181 -18.05 9.50 5.74
N ASP A 182 -18.34 10.40 6.66
CA ASP A 182 -19.70 10.83 6.97
C ASP A 182 -20.25 11.85 5.97
N THR A 183 -19.40 12.75 5.47
CA THR A 183 -19.84 13.85 4.60
C THR A 183 -19.66 13.57 3.11
N ILE A 184 -18.79 12.64 2.74
CA ILE A 184 -18.51 12.36 1.32
C ILE A 184 -18.89 10.94 0.95
N VAL A 185 -18.32 9.94 1.64
CA VAL A 185 -18.43 8.54 1.20
C VAL A 185 -19.82 7.98 1.41
N LEU A 186 -20.35 8.03 2.62
CA LEU A 186 -21.67 7.47 2.94
C LEU A 186 -22.82 8.14 2.14
N PRO A 187 -22.88 9.48 2.00
CA PRO A 187 -23.91 10.11 1.17
C PRO A 187 -23.85 9.66 -0.29
N LEU A 188 -22.65 9.51 -0.88
CA LEU A 188 -22.52 9.01 -2.25
C LEU A 188 -22.94 7.55 -2.40
N PHE A 189 -22.66 6.71 -1.41
CA PHE A 189 -23.07 5.31 -1.42
C PHE A 189 -24.59 5.17 -1.32
N HIS A 190 -25.23 5.97 -0.46
CA HIS A 190 -26.69 5.97 -0.32
C HIS A 190 -27.40 6.56 -1.55
N SER A 191 -26.86 7.64 -2.13
CA SER A 191 -27.47 8.23 -3.34
C SER A 191 -27.37 7.30 -4.54
N ALA A 192 -26.27 6.57 -4.70
CA ALA A 192 -26.14 5.56 -5.74
C ALA A 192 -27.09 4.37 -5.53
N ALA A 193 -27.53 4.09 -4.30
CA ALA A 193 -28.50 3.05 -4.00
C ALA A 193 -29.96 3.49 -4.29
N ALA A 194 -30.25 4.79 -4.28
CA ALA A 194 -31.60 5.33 -4.41
C ALA A 194 -32.05 5.62 -5.86
N GLY A 195 -31.13 5.69 -6.83
CA GLY A 195 -31.39 5.91 -8.27
C GLY A 195 -31.32 4.61 -9.06
#